data_546055918808024569427004ef71efa1
#
_entry.id   546055918808024569427004ef71efa1
#
_cell.length_a   1.000
_cell.length_b   1.000
_cell.length_c   1.000
_cell.angle_alpha   90.00
_cell.angle_beta   90.00
_cell.angle_gamma   90.00
#
_symmetry.space_group_name_H-M   'P 1'
#
loop_
_entity.id
_entity.type
_entity.pdbx_description
1 polymer ?
#
loop_
_entity_poly.entity_id
_entity_poly.type
_entity_poly.pdbx_seq_one_letter_code
_entity_poly.pdbx_strand_id
1 'polypeptide(L)'
;MRHLLSPLDLSVDELARLLDLARDISKDPSKYGHVCDGKKIATLFYEPSTRTRLSFEAAMINLGGQVLGFSEASSSSASKGESVADTIRVISCYADICAMRHPKEGAPYAAARKLSVPIINAGDGGHNHPTQTLTDLIDRKS
;
A
#
# COMPACT_ATOMS: atom_id res chain seq x y z
N MET A 1 11.36 -11.42 1.85
CA MET A 1 10.64 -10.20 1.45
C MET A 1 9.65 -9.81 2.53
N ARG A 2 9.61 -8.54 2.88
CA ARG A 2 8.72 -8.04 3.92
C ARG A 2 7.44 -7.45 3.33
N HIS A 3 6.34 -7.62 4.08
CA HIS A 3 5.06 -7.01 3.78
C HIS A 3 4.62 -6.17 4.99
N LEU A 4 3.79 -5.17 4.76
CA LEU A 4 3.16 -4.41 5.84
C LEU A 4 1.67 -4.74 5.87
N LEU A 5 1.30 -5.77 6.61
CA LEU A 5 -0.06 -6.28 6.69
C LEU A 5 -0.78 -5.83 7.97
N SER A 6 0.01 -5.57 9.01
CA SER A 6 -0.46 -5.16 10.33
C SER A 6 0.57 -4.22 10.96
N PRO A 7 0.16 -3.30 11.85
CA PRO A 7 1.12 -2.51 12.61
C PRO A 7 2.12 -3.37 13.41
N LEU A 8 1.73 -4.60 13.75
CA LEU A 8 2.57 -5.54 14.48
C LEU A 8 3.73 -6.08 13.65
N ASP A 9 3.75 -5.86 12.34
CA ASP A 9 4.86 -6.24 11.47
C ASP A 9 6.09 -5.35 11.68
N LEU A 10 5.92 -4.24 12.40
CA LEU A 10 6.98 -3.29 12.68
C LEU A 10 7.46 -3.42 14.12
N SER A 11 8.77 -3.44 14.32
CA SER A 11 9.33 -3.31 15.66
C SER A 11 9.14 -1.87 16.17
N VAL A 12 9.34 -1.66 17.48
CA VAL A 12 9.26 -0.31 18.06
C VAL A 12 10.29 0.62 17.42
N ASP A 13 11.51 0.14 17.19
CA ASP A 13 12.56 0.94 16.56
C ASP A 13 12.24 1.26 15.10
N GLU A 14 11.69 0.30 14.35
CA GLU A 14 11.27 0.52 12.98
C GLU A 14 10.12 1.54 12.90
N LEU A 15 9.17 1.43 13.82
CA LEU A 15 8.06 2.38 13.91
C LEU A 15 8.57 3.80 14.17
N ALA A 16 9.47 3.95 15.14
CA ALA A 16 10.06 5.25 15.45
C ALA A 16 10.77 5.86 14.23
N ARG A 17 11.54 5.05 13.51
CA ARG A 17 12.24 5.53 12.30
C ARG A 17 11.28 5.94 11.20
N LEU A 18 10.18 5.20 11.00
CA LEU A 18 9.17 5.55 10.01
C LEU A 18 8.45 6.86 10.36
N LEU A 19 8.13 7.07 11.63
CA LEU A 19 7.51 8.32 12.07
C LEU A 19 8.45 9.51 11.88
N ASP A 20 9.73 9.35 12.20
CA ASP A 20 10.73 10.39 11.99
C ASP A 20 10.91 10.70 10.50
N LEU A 21 10.95 9.66 9.67
CA LEU A 21 11.05 9.83 8.22
C LEU A 21 9.82 10.56 7.65
N ALA A 22 8.63 10.19 8.11
CA ALA A 22 7.40 10.85 7.66
C ALA A 22 7.40 12.35 8.02
N ARG A 23 7.90 12.70 9.20
CA ARG A 23 8.03 14.12 9.60
C ARG A 23 9.04 14.85 8.74
N ASP A 24 10.18 14.22 8.43
CA ASP A 24 11.21 14.81 7.58
C ASP A 24 10.69 15.05 6.16
N ILE A 25 9.95 14.09 5.61
CA ILE A 25 9.30 14.25 4.30
C ILE A 25 8.31 15.42 4.32
N SER A 26 7.52 15.55 5.39
CA SER A 26 6.56 16.64 5.54
C SER A 26 7.21 18.00 5.58
N LYS A 27 8.40 18.10 6.19
CA LYS A 27 9.15 19.37 6.31
C LYS A 27 9.79 19.78 5.00
N ASP A 28 10.30 18.83 4.23
CA ASP A 28 10.99 19.11 2.97
C ASP A 28 10.68 18.01 1.96
N PRO A 29 9.48 18.05 1.34
CA PRO A 29 9.08 17.03 0.37
C PRO A 29 10.01 16.93 -0.84
N SER A 30 10.57 18.05 -1.28
CA SER A 30 11.43 18.08 -2.47
C SER A 30 12.71 17.27 -2.31
N LYS A 31 13.21 17.12 -1.09
CA LYS A 31 14.38 16.30 -0.76
C LYS A 31 14.18 14.83 -1.16
N TYR A 32 12.93 14.38 -1.18
CA TYR A 32 12.55 12.98 -1.45
C TYR A 32 11.94 12.77 -2.84
N GLY A 33 11.94 13.81 -3.69
CA GLY A 33 11.25 13.79 -4.98
C GLY A 33 11.76 12.76 -5.98
N HIS A 34 12.89 12.12 -5.74
CA HIS A 34 13.50 11.15 -6.65
C HIS A 34 13.81 9.80 -6.01
N VAL A 35 13.41 9.57 -4.75
CA VAL A 35 13.77 8.32 -4.05
C VAL A 35 13.13 7.08 -4.67
N CYS A 36 12.02 7.24 -5.37
CA CYS A 36 11.32 6.14 -6.04
C CYS A 36 11.39 6.22 -7.58
N ASP A 37 12.38 6.93 -8.12
CA ASP A 37 12.54 7.00 -9.57
C ASP A 37 12.65 5.60 -10.18
N GLY A 38 11.89 5.37 -11.26
CA GLY A 38 11.86 4.08 -11.94
C GLY A 38 11.03 3.01 -11.25
N LYS A 39 10.40 3.31 -10.13
CA LYS A 39 9.57 2.36 -9.38
C LYS A 39 8.09 2.58 -9.66
N LYS A 40 7.30 1.50 -9.54
CA LYS A 40 5.85 1.53 -9.74
C LYS A 40 5.14 0.91 -8.57
N ILE A 41 4.08 1.58 -8.12
CA ILE A 41 3.14 1.01 -7.15
C ILE A 41 1.89 0.55 -7.87
N ALA A 42 1.40 -0.63 -7.53
CA ALA A 42 0.08 -1.07 -7.96
C ALA A 42 -0.91 -0.81 -6.84
N THR A 43 -2.00 -0.10 -7.15
CA THR A 43 -3.08 0.13 -6.19
C THR A 43 -4.24 -0.77 -6.54
N LEU A 44 -4.47 -1.80 -5.72
CA LEU A 44 -5.46 -2.85 -5.97
C LEU A 44 -6.59 -2.71 -4.97
N PHE A 45 -7.59 -1.91 -5.36
CA PHE A 45 -8.70 -1.57 -4.47
C PHE A 45 -9.96 -2.31 -4.89
N TYR A 46 -10.26 -3.40 -4.18
CA TYR A 46 -11.46 -4.22 -4.38
C TYR A 46 -12.69 -3.67 -3.63
N GLU A 47 -12.49 -2.59 -2.91
CA GLU A 47 -13.52 -1.86 -2.18
C GLU A 47 -13.31 -0.38 -2.44
N PRO A 48 -14.35 0.40 -2.75
CA PRO A 48 -14.20 1.83 -3.02
C PRO A 48 -13.60 2.57 -1.82
N SER A 49 -12.52 3.29 -2.04
CA SER A 49 -11.90 4.15 -1.05
C SER A 49 -11.07 5.21 -1.75
N THR A 50 -11.74 6.27 -2.18
CA THR A 50 -11.11 7.33 -2.96
C THR A 50 -9.94 7.98 -2.23
N ARG A 51 -10.13 8.34 -0.96
CA ARG A 51 -9.08 9.02 -0.18
C ARG A 51 -7.83 8.16 -0.02
N THR A 52 -7.99 6.91 0.40
CA THR A 52 -6.86 6.02 0.64
C THR A 52 -6.11 5.74 -0.66
N ARG A 53 -6.84 5.44 -1.74
CA ARG A 53 -6.23 5.18 -3.04
C ARG A 53 -5.43 6.38 -3.53
N LEU A 54 -6.03 7.58 -3.51
CA LEU A 54 -5.37 8.79 -3.96
C LEU A 54 -4.15 9.13 -3.08
N SER A 55 -4.22 8.86 -1.78
CA SER A 55 -3.08 9.07 -0.88
C SER A 55 -1.87 8.23 -1.27
N PHE A 56 -2.09 6.93 -1.55
CA PHE A 56 -1.00 6.07 -2.00
C PHE A 56 -0.44 6.51 -3.35
N GLU A 57 -1.33 6.84 -4.29
CA GLU A 57 -0.93 7.24 -5.63
C GLU A 57 -0.16 8.55 -5.62
N ALA A 58 -0.68 9.56 -4.90
CA ALA A 58 -0.01 10.85 -4.77
C ALA A 58 1.35 10.71 -4.08
N ALA A 59 1.43 9.89 -3.03
CA ALA A 59 2.69 9.66 -2.33
C ALA A 59 3.74 9.09 -3.27
N MET A 60 3.40 8.08 -4.07
CA MET A 60 4.34 7.48 -5.01
C MET A 60 4.79 8.48 -6.08
N ILE A 61 3.87 9.25 -6.64
CA ILE A 61 4.18 10.27 -7.64
C ILE A 61 5.10 11.34 -7.04
N ASN A 62 4.81 11.80 -5.82
CA ASN A 62 5.63 12.80 -5.15
C ASN A 62 7.04 12.31 -4.83
N LEU A 63 7.23 10.99 -4.73
CA LEU A 63 8.54 10.38 -4.51
C LEU A 63 9.26 10.04 -5.82
N GLY A 64 8.69 10.41 -6.97
CA GLY A 64 9.30 10.21 -8.28
C GLY A 64 8.87 8.93 -8.99
N GLY A 65 8.01 8.14 -8.39
CA GLY A 65 7.54 6.88 -8.97
C GLY A 65 6.31 7.03 -9.86
N GLN A 66 5.78 5.91 -10.28
CA GLN A 66 4.62 5.82 -11.14
C GLN A 66 3.58 4.90 -10.55
N VAL A 67 2.34 4.96 -11.07
CA VAL A 67 1.21 4.21 -10.54
C VAL A 67 0.56 3.37 -11.62
N LEU A 68 0.16 2.14 -11.28
CA LEU A 68 -0.76 1.34 -12.08
C LEU A 68 -1.68 0.56 -11.13
N GLY A 69 -2.84 0.14 -11.65
CA GLY A 69 -3.80 -0.58 -10.82
C GLY A 69 -5.25 -0.29 -11.20
N PHE A 70 -6.16 -0.68 -10.31
CA PHE A 70 -7.59 -0.46 -10.47
C PHE A 70 -8.25 -0.17 -9.12
N SER A 71 -9.49 0.34 -9.15
CA SER A 71 -10.19 0.75 -7.93
C SER A 71 -11.45 -0.04 -7.61
N GLU A 72 -11.86 -0.99 -8.45
CA GLU A 72 -13.06 -1.79 -8.23
C GLU A 72 -12.92 -3.16 -8.90
N ALA A 73 -13.46 -4.20 -8.25
CA ALA A 73 -13.42 -5.56 -8.80
C ALA A 73 -14.12 -5.65 -10.16
N SER A 74 -15.17 -4.88 -10.38
CA SER A 74 -15.93 -4.90 -11.64
C SER A 74 -15.15 -4.33 -12.83
N SER A 75 -14.08 -3.58 -12.58
CA SER A 75 -13.27 -2.98 -13.64
C SER A 75 -12.01 -3.79 -13.95
N SER A 76 -11.88 -4.99 -13.41
CA SER A 76 -10.69 -5.83 -13.55
C SER A 76 -11.04 -7.26 -13.90
N SER A 77 -10.02 -8.09 -14.09
CA SER A 77 -10.17 -9.53 -14.34
C SER A 77 -10.90 -10.27 -13.22
N ALA A 78 -10.97 -9.71 -12.01
CA ALA A 78 -11.71 -10.31 -10.91
C ALA A 78 -13.18 -10.49 -11.25
N SER A 79 -13.78 -9.56 -12.01
CA SER A 79 -15.16 -9.68 -12.47
C SER A 79 -15.36 -10.81 -13.47
N LYS A 80 -14.28 -11.34 -14.05
CA LYS A 80 -14.29 -12.45 -14.99
C LYS A 80 -13.94 -13.78 -14.34
N GLY A 81 -13.92 -13.83 -13.00
CA GLY A 81 -13.63 -15.04 -12.25
C GLY A 81 -12.16 -15.24 -11.88
N GLU A 82 -11.29 -14.30 -12.20
CA GLU A 82 -9.89 -14.37 -11.80
C GLU A 82 -9.79 -14.18 -10.28
N SER A 83 -9.01 -15.01 -9.59
CA SER A 83 -8.83 -14.88 -8.15
C SER A 83 -7.97 -13.65 -7.80
N VAL A 84 -8.13 -13.15 -6.56
CA VAL A 84 -7.31 -12.04 -6.05
C VAL A 84 -5.83 -12.39 -6.14
N ALA A 85 -5.46 -13.61 -5.74
CA ALA A 85 -4.06 -14.05 -5.78
C ALA A 85 -3.51 -14.08 -7.20
N ASP A 86 -4.32 -14.51 -8.18
CA ASP A 86 -3.90 -14.55 -9.58
C ASP A 86 -3.73 -13.15 -10.16
N THR A 87 -4.67 -12.24 -9.87
CA THR A 87 -4.58 -10.84 -10.30
C THR A 87 -3.30 -10.19 -9.76
N ILE A 88 -3.01 -10.39 -8.49
CA ILE A 88 -1.81 -9.82 -7.86
C ILE A 88 -0.55 -10.43 -8.44
N ARG A 89 -0.56 -11.73 -8.74
CA ARG A 89 0.58 -12.40 -9.36
C ARG A 89 0.90 -11.81 -10.74
N VAL A 90 -0.12 -11.51 -11.54
CA VAL A 90 0.06 -10.84 -12.83
C VAL A 90 0.60 -9.42 -12.62
N ILE A 91 0.00 -8.66 -11.72
CA ILE A 91 0.41 -7.28 -11.43
C ILE A 91 1.84 -7.23 -10.90
N SER A 92 2.26 -8.20 -10.10
CA SER A 92 3.63 -8.20 -9.56
C SER A 92 4.70 -8.39 -10.63
N CYS A 93 4.32 -8.79 -11.85
CA CYS A 93 5.25 -8.78 -12.99
C CYS A 93 5.57 -7.37 -13.46
N TYR A 94 4.73 -6.38 -13.14
CA TYR A 94 4.84 -5.02 -13.64
C TYR A 94 5.11 -3.99 -12.56
N ALA A 95 4.83 -4.29 -11.30
CA ALA A 95 4.96 -3.36 -10.18
C ALA A 95 6.09 -3.79 -9.24
N ASP A 96 6.60 -2.81 -8.48
CA ASP A 96 7.65 -3.04 -7.48
C ASP A 96 7.06 -3.21 -6.07
N ILE A 97 5.85 -2.70 -5.85
CA ILE A 97 5.13 -2.77 -4.59
C ILE A 97 3.64 -2.68 -4.85
N CYS A 98 2.82 -3.30 -4.00
CA CYS A 98 1.36 -3.25 -4.11
C CYS A 98 0.75 -2.69 -2.85
N ALA A 99 -0.23 -1.79 -3.00
CA ALA A 99 -1.13 -1.39 -1.93
C ALA A 99 -2.49 -2.04 -2.23
N MET A 100 -2.99 -2.85 -1.30
CA MET A 100 -4.21 -3.61 -1.51
C MET A 100 -5.26 -3.29 -0.46
N ARG A 101 -6.48 -2.99 -0.91
CA ARG A 101 -7.65 -2.88 -0.05
C ARG A 101 -8.71 -3.89 -0.49
N HIS A 102 -9.24 -4.64 0.47
CA HIS A 102 -10.21 -5.69 0.18
C HIS A 102 -11.26 -5.73 1.29
N PRO A 103 -12.56 -5.96 0.96
CA PRO A 103 -13.61 -6.02 1.99
C PRO A 103 -13.51 -7.26 2.88
N LYS A 104 -12.85 -8.32 2.42
CA LYS A 104 -12.71 -9.55 3.17
C LYS A 104 -11.48 -9.52 4.04
N GLU A 105 -11.65 -9.76 5.35
CA GLU A 105 -10.54 -9.88 6.27
C GLU A 105 -9.58 -10.99 5.84
N GLY A 106 -8.28 -10.70 5.94
CA GLY A 106 -7.25 -11.68 5.62
C GLY A 106 -6.89 -11.80 4.15
N ALA A 107 -7.61 -11.14 3.23
CA ALA A 107 -7.28 -11.21 1.80
C ALA A 107 -5.85 -10.74 1.49
N PRO A 108 -5.34 -9.62 2.06
CA PRO A 108 -3.95 -9.24 1.85
C PRO A 108 -2.95 -10.27 2.36
N TYR A 109 -3.27 -10.95 3.46
CA TYR A 109 -2.42 -12.01 4.01
C TYR A 109 -2.33 -13.21 3.08
N ALA A 110 -3.47 -13.63 2.55
CA ALA A 110 -3.51 -14.74 1.59
C ALA A 110 -2.75 -14.41 0.31
N ALA A 111 -2.89 -13.18 -0.17
CA ALA A 111 -2.18 -12.70 -1.36
C ALA A 111 -0.67 -12.65 -1.11
N ALA A 112 -0.23 -12.16 0.04
CA ALA A 112 1.18 -12.01 0.39
C ALA A 112 1.95 -13.33 0.37
N ARG A 113 1.28 -14.44 0.65
CA ARG A 113 1.91 -15.77 0.64
C ARG A 113 2.36 -16.22 -0.74
N LYS A 114 1.85 -15.61 -1.80
CA LYS A 114 2.06 -16.07 -3.19
C LYS A 114 2.83 -15.07 -4.03
N LEU A 115 3.32 -14.00 -3.42
CA LEU A 115 3.86 -12.87 -4.18
C LEU A 115 5.35 -12.74 -4.15
N SER A 116 5.84 -12.14 -5.24
CA SER A 116 7.24 -11.75 -5.40
C SER A 116 7.48 -10.26 -5.16
N VAL A 117 6.46 -9.49 -4.77
CA VAL A 117 6.61 -8.07 -4.44
C VAL A 117 5.99 -7.77 -3.07
N PRO A 118 6.48 -6.74 -2.35
CA PRO A 118 5.90 -6.35 -1.07
C PRO A 118 4.46 -5.88 -1.21
N ILE A 119 3.63 -6.19 -0.20
CA ILE A 119 2.25 -5.71 -0.11
C ILE A 119 2.11 -4.83 1.11
N ILE A 120 1.41 -3.71 0.92
CA ILE A 120 0.91 -2.86 2.00
C ILE A 120 -0.59 -3.10 2.09
N ASN A 121 -1.08 -3.48 3.27
CA ASN A 121 -2.50 -3.61 3.53
C ASN A 121 -3.10 -2.21 3.67
N ALA A 122 -3.93 -1.82 2.70
CA ALA A 122 -4.61 -0.52 2.68
C ALA A 122 -6.03 -0.62 3.28
N GLY A 123 -6.32 -1.70 3.98
CA GLY A 123 -7.58 -1.98 4.67
C GLY A 123 -8.15 -3.33 4.25
N ASP A 124 -8.49 -4.18 5.22
CA ASP A 124 -9.12 -5.47 4.98
C ASP A 124 -10.37 -5.64 5.85
N GLY A 125 -11.47 -5.09 5.38
CA GLY A 125 -12.72 -5.07 6.14
C GLY A 125 -12.55 -4.26 7.42
N GLY A 126 -12.88 -4.84 8.56
CA GLY A 126 -12.70 -4.22 9.88
C GLY A 126 -11.43 -4.65 10.59
N HIS A 127 -10.54 -5.40 9.95
CA HIS A 127 -9.43 -6.07 10.61
C HIS A 127 -8.22 -5.15 10.82
N ASN A 128 -7.53 -4.73 9.76
CA ASN A 128 -6.32 -3.91 9.87
C ASN A 128 -6.28 -2.79 8.83
N HIS A 129 -5.70 -1.67 9.22
CA HIS A 129 -5.36 -0.57 8.33
C HIS A 129 -4.08 0.09 8.84
N PRO A 130 -2.91 -0.56 8.62
CA PRO A 130 -1.66 -0.14 9.25
C PRO A 130 -1.24 1.29 8.93
N THR A 131 -1.43 1.76 7.71
CA THR A 131 -1.04 3.14 7.35
C THR A 131 -1.93 4.18 8.03
N GLN A 132 -3.21 3.89 8.27
CA GLN A 132 -4.07 4.78 9.03
C GLN A 132 -3.61 4.84 10.50
N THR A 133 -3.21 3.72 11.07
CA THR A 133 -2.65 3.66 12.41
C THR A 133 -1.39 4.54 12.52
N LEU A 134 -0.50 4.48 11.53
CA LEU A 134 0.70 5.32 11.48
C LEU A 134 0.35 6.81 11.41
N THR A 135 -0.63 7.16 10.58
CA THR A 135 -1.12 8.54 10.46
C THR A 135 -1.64 9.06 11.79
N ASP A 136 -2.45 8.26 12.48
CA ASP A 136 -3.00 8.62 13.79
C ASP A 136 -1.88 8.84 14.83
N LEU A 137 -0.83 8.02 14.79
CA LEU A 137 0.30 8.16 15.71
C LEU A 137 1.10 9.45 15.45
N ILE A 138 1.24 9.84 14.19
CA ILE A 138 1.90 11.10 13.83
C ILE A 138 1.08 12.28 14.38
N ASP A 139 -0.22 12.26 14.18
CA ASP A 139 -1.11 13.33 14.64
C ASP A 139 -1.09 13.47 16.17
N ARG A 140 -1.04 12.36 16.88
CA ARG A 140 -0.98 12.39 18.36
C ARG A 140 0.30 12.96 18.93
N LYS A 141 1.41 12.85 18.18
CA LYS A 141 2.72 13.30 18.64
C LYS A 141 3.03 14.73 18.21
N SER A 142 2.25 15.27 17.32
CA SER A 142 2.40 16.66 16.88
C SER A 142 1.47 17.57 17.66
#